data_162c2b579a6055a1135a5b761669b63f
#
_entry.id   162c2b579a6055a1135a5b761669b63f
#
_cell.length_a   1.000
_cell.length_b   1.000
_cell.length_c   1.000
_cell.angle_alpha   90.00
_cell.angle_beta   90.00
_cell.angle_gamma   90.00
#
_symmetry.space_group_name_H-M   'P 1'
#
loop_
_entity.id
_entity.type
_entity.pdbx_description
1 polymer ?
#
loop_
_entity_poly.entity_id
_entity_poly.type
_entity_poly.pdbx_seq_one_letter_code
_entity_poly.pdbx_strand_id
1 'polypeptide(L)'
;MHAKAQDLQEMAHFISCYGLNTGPQMAYMGPVITFDISALAYVVTEGTTPDVFFTDEVASIQLIEASDRAMACLRAISDVLDSAVCETRTGDGTWVPDYIEHVSNWAATPPIGATEPPTESEVIGRILRAANHAQTHAA
;
A
#
# COMPACT_ATOMS: atom_id res chain seq x y z
N MET A 1 15.68 2.27 -15.51
CA MET A 1 14.96 2.39 -14.22
C MET A 1 14.09 1.16 -14.01
N HIS A 2 14.06 0.64 -12.81
CA HIS A 2 13.24 -0.51 -12.49
C HIS A 2 11.78 -0.12 -12.34
N ALA A 3 10.88 -0.92 -12.91
CA ALA A 3 9.44 -0.66 -12.88
C ALA A 3 8.91 -0.50 -11.45
N LYS A 4 9.39 -1.33 -10.51
CA LYS A 4 8.98 -1.26 -9.10
C LYS A 4 9.34 0.09 -8.47
N ALA A 5 10.56 0.56 -8.64
CA ALA A 5 10.99 1.86 -8.10
C ALA A 5 10.17 2.99 -8.70
N GLN A 6 9.89 2.93 -9.99
CA GLN A 6 9.08 3.93 -10.67
C GLN A 6 7.63 3.90 -10.17
N ASP A 7 7.04 2.73 -10.00
CA ASP A 7 5.69 2.59 -9.46
C ASP A 7 5.60 3.17 -8.05
N LEU A 8 6.59 2.92 -7.21
CA LEU A 8 6.65 3.48 -5.85
C LEU A 8 6.75 5.02 -5.89
N GLN A 9 7.56 5.57 -6.77
CA GLN A 9 7.67 7.02 -6.95
C GLN A 9 6.34 7.63 -7.39
N GLU A 10 5.60 6.96 -8.27
CA GLU A 10 4.28 7.40 -8.70
C GLU A 10 3.25 7.35 -7.54
N MET A 11 3.32 6.33 -6.69
CA MET A 11 2.49 6.27 -5.49
C MET A 11 2.74 7.48 -4.58
N ALA A 12 4.01 7.78 -4.30
CA ALA A 12 4.39 8.92 -3.47
C ALA A 12 3.91 10.24 -4.08
N HIS A 13 4.06 10.39 -5.39
CA HIS A 13 3.60 11.57 -6.10
C HIS A 13 2.08 11.73 -6.01
N PHE A 14 1.34 10.64 -6.19
CA PHE A 14 -0.13 10.66 -6.08
C PHE A 14 -0.57 11.14 -4.70
N ILE A 15 0.03 10.61 -3.63
CA ILE A 15 -0.31 11.02 -2.26
C ILE A 15 -0.02 12.51 -2.07
N SER A 16 1.12 12.99 -2.58
CA SER A 16 1.48 14.41 -2.44
C SER A 16 0.49 15.34 -3.15
N CYS A 17 -0.11 14.87 -4.25
CA CYS A 17 -1.06 15.67 -5.03
C CYS A 17 -2.49 15.58 -4.51
N TYR A 18 -2.93 14.40 -4.07
CA TYR A 18 -4.34 14.11 -3.81
C TYR A 18 -4.64 13.63 -2.40
N GLY A 19 -3.63 13.26 -1.64
CA GLY A 19 -3.80 12.75 -0.28
C GLY A 19 -3.95 11.23 -0.23
N LEU A 20 -4.14 10.72 0.97
CA LEU A 20 -4.27 9.30 1.28
C LEU A 20 -5.57 9.05 2.03
N ASN A 21 -6.27 7.97 1.69
CA ASN A 21 -7.43 7.53 2.45
C ASN A 21 -7.00 6.51 3.50
N THR A 22 -7.29 6.78 4.77
CA THR A 22 -7.04 5.86 5.88
C THR A 22 -8.35 5.41 6.55
N GLY A 23 -9.48 5.68 5.92
CA GLY A 23 -10.80 5.26 6.39
C GLY A 23 -11.05 3.77 6.12
N PRO A 24 -12.25 3.30 6.46
CA PRO A 24 -12.56 1.86 6.42
C PRO A 24 -12.70 1.26 5.03
N GLN A 25 -12.89 2.08 4.01
CA GLN A 25 -12.99 1.61 2.62
C GLN A 25 -11.66 1.77 1.90
N MET A 26 -11.44 0.97 0.86
CA MET A 26 -10.22 1.03 0.04
C MET A 26 -10.11 2.30 -0.79
N ALA A 27 -11.24 2.93 -1.12
CA ALA A 27 -11.26 4.20 -1.84
C ALA A 27 -12.40 5.07 -1.28
N TYR A 28 -12.18 6.38 -1.35
CA TYR A 28 -13.15 7.37 -0.89
C TYR A 28 -13.39 8.40 -1.99
N MET A 29 -14.67 8.60 -2.30
CA MET A 29 -15.07 9.58 -3.32
C MET A 29 -15.45 10.90 -2.64
N GLY A 30 -14.49 11.80 -2.59
CA GLY A 30 -14.66 13.17 -2.13
C GLY A 30 -14.57 14.14 -3.31
N PRO A 31 -14.08 15.39 -3.08
CA PRO A 31 -13.79 16.31 -4.18
C PRO A 31 -12.80 15.72 -5.19
N VAL A 32 -11.87 14.90 -4.69
CA VAL A 32 -11.01 14.02 -5.48
C VAL A 32 -11.12 12.62 -4.90
N ILE A 33 -10.85 11.60 -5.71
CA ILE A 33 -10.81 10.22 -5.23
C ILE A 33 -9.49 10.02 -4.51
N THR A 34 -9.55 9.50 -3.27
CA THR A 34 -8.38 9.09 -2.51
C THR A 34 -8.44 7.60 -2.26
N PHE A 35 -7.28 6.96 -2.15
CA PHE A 35 -7.16 5.51 -2.02
C PHE A 35 -6.44 5.14 -0.73
N ASP A 36 -6.80 4.00 -0.14
CA ASP A 36 -5.95 3.29 0.79
C ASP A 36 -4.62 2.98 0.09
N ILE A 37 -3.54 2.90 0.86
CA ILE A 37 -2.20 2.70 0.28
C ILE A 37 -2.11 1.43 -0.57
N SER A 38 -2.78 0.35 -0.18
CA SER A 38 -2.79 -0.90 -0.95
C SER A 38 -3.60 -0.78 -2.24
N ALA A 39 -4.75 -0.11 -2.19
CA ALA A 39 -5.54 0.20 -3.38
C ALA A 39 -4.77 1.12 -4.32
N LEU A 40 -4.04 2.09 -3.78
CA LEU A 40 -3.20 2.98 -4.58
C LEU A 40 -2.12 2.22 -5.34
N ALA A 41 -1.49 1.25 -4.70
CA ALA A 41 -0.51 0.39 -5.38
C ALA A 41 -1.13 -0.28 -6.62
N TYR A 42 -2.36 -0.76 -6.51
CA TYR A 42 -3.09 -1.35 -7.63
C TYR A 42 -3.38 -0.33 -8.74
N VAL A 43 -3.92 0.83 -8.36
CA VAL A 43 -4.31 1.88 -9.32
C VAL A 43 -3.09 2.38 -10.10
N VAL A 44 -1.98 2.61 -9.42
CA VAL A 44 -0.73 3.08 -10.06
C VAL A 44 -0.17 2.02 -11.01
N THR A 45 -0.17 0.75 -10.61
CA THR A 45 0.45 -0.32 -11.40
C THR A 45 -0.43 -0.83 -12.52
N GLU A 46 -1.74 -0.94 -12.29
CA GLU A 46 -2.68 -1.50 -13.25
C GLU A 46 -3.40 -0.43 -14.10
N GLY A 47 -3.38 0.82 -13.65
CA GLY A 47 -3.93 1.94 -14.42
C GLY A 47 -5.45 2.01 -14.44
N THR A 48 -6.14 1.35 -13.52
CA THR A 48 -7.60 1.34 -13.45
C THR A 48 -8.08 1.39 -12.00
N THR A 49 -9.28 1.91 -11.79
CA THR A 49 -9.91 2.00 -10.46
C THR A 49 -11.14 1.10 -10.45
N PRO A 50 -11.04 -0.12 -9.89
CA PRO A 50 -12.18 -1.03 -9.79
C PRO A 50 -13.28 -0.46 -8.89
N ASP A 51 -14.53 -0.66 -9.28
CA ASP A 51 -15.70 -0.22 -8.50
C ASP A 51 -15.74 -0.86 -7.11
N VAL A 52 -15.24 -2.09 -6.98
CA VAL A 52 -15.21 -2.82 -5.70
C VAL A 52 -14.41 -2.10 -4.62
N PHE A 53 -13.47 -1.22 -4.99
CA PHE A 53 -12.73 -0.43 -4.01
C PHE A 53 -13.65 0.48 -3.17
N PHE A 54 -14.80 0.83 -3.69
CA PHE A 54 -15.78 1.67 -2.99
C PHE A 54 -16.84 0.86 -2.24
N THR A 55 -16.99 -0.43 -2.53
CA THR A 55 -18.16 -1.19 -2.09
C THR A 55 -17.88 -2.54 -1.46
N ASP A 56 -16.72 -3.18 -1.75
CA ASP A 56 -16.46 -4.57 -1.35
C ASP A 56 -15.00 -4.77 -1.01
N GLU A 57 -14.70 -4.79 0.29
CA GLU A 57 -13.33 -4.92 0.79
C GLU A 57 -12.70 -6.27 0.43
N VAL A 58 -13.46 -7.36 0.55
CA VAL A 58 -12.93 -8.70 0.26
C VAL A 58 -12.56 -8.82 -1.22
N ALA A 59 -13.45 -8.39 -2.10
CA ALA A 59 -13.18 -8.40 -3.55
C ALA A 59 -12.01 -7.46 -3.89
N SER A 60 -11.88 -6.33 -3.21
CA SER A 60 -10.77 -5.40 -3.38
C SER A 60 -9.44 -6.06 -3.04
N ILE A 61 -9.36 -6.72 -1.90
CA ILE A 61 -8.15 -7.43 -1.46
C ILE A 61 -7.77 -8.51 -2.47
N GLN A 62 -8.75 -9.28 -2.95
CA GLN A 62 -8.51 -10.33 -3.95
C GLN A 62 -7.92 -9.78 -5.24
N LEU A 63 -8.42 -8.63 -5.71
CA LEU A 63 -7.88 -7.97 -6.90
C LEU A 63 -6.45 -7.50 -6.70
N ILE A 64 -6.15 -6.90 -5.56
CA ILE A 64 -4.80 -6.42 -5.24
C ILE A 64 -3.84 -7.61 -5.17
N GLU A 65 -4.22 -8.68 -4.48
CA GLU A 65 -3.40 -9.90 -4.36
C GLU A 65 -3.11 -10.53 -5.72
N ALA A 66 -4.02 -10.41 -6.68
CA ALA A 66 -3.84 -10.94 -8.03
C ALA A 66 -2.89 -10.11 -8.90
N SER A 67 -2.53 -8.91 -8.47
CA SER A 67 -1.60 -8.04 -9.19
C SER A 67 -0.18 -8.22 -8.67
N ASP A 68 0.67 -8.88 -9.46
CA ASP A 68 2.07 -9.08 -9.07
C ASP A 68 2.81 -7.75 -8.89
N ARG A 69 2.51 -6.76 -9.73
CA ARG A 69 3.15 -5.45 -9.64
C ARG A 69 2.72 -4.68 -8.39
N ALA A 70 1.43 -4.70 -8.08
CA ALA A 70 0.93 -4.05 -6.86
C ALA A 70 1.52 -4.73 -5.62
N MET A 71 1.54 -6.05 -5.58
CA MET A 71 2.10 -6.81 -4.47
C MET A 71 3.60 -6.58 -4.32
N ALA A 72 4.33 -6.42 -5.42
CA ALA A 72 5.76 -6.09 -5.37
C ALA A 72 6.00 -4.73 -4.70
N CYS A 73 5.17 -3.74 -4.99
CA CYS A 73 5.23 -2.43 -4.31
C CYS A 73 4.95 -2.55 -2.82
N LEU A 74 3.89 -3.28 -2.45
CA LEU A 74 3.51 -3.45 -1.05
C LEU A 74 4.58 -4.20 -0.26
N ARG A 75 5.17 -5.24 -0.85
CA ARG A 75 6.27 -5.97 -0.24
C ARG A 75 7.47 -5.05 -0.01
N ALA A 76 7.81 -4.22 -0.99
CA ALA A 76 8.94 -3.29 -0.88
C ALA A 76 8.73 -2.28 0.26
N ILE A 77 7.50 -1.76 0.41
CA ILE A 77 7.16 -0.86 1.52
C ILE A 77 7.24 -1.61 2.85
N SER A 78 6.64 -2.79 2.92
CA SER A 78 6.66 -3.63 4.12
C SER A 78 8.09 -3.89 4.61
N ASP A 79 9.01 -4.15 3.68
CA ASP A 79 10.40 -4.47 3.99
C ASP A 79 11.17 -3.29 4.62
N VAL A 80 10.71 -2.06 4.44
CA VAL A 80 11.36 -0.87 5.04
C VAL A 80 10.63 -0.31 6.26
N LEU A 81 9.55 -0.96 6.69
CA LEU A 81 8.87 -0.60 7.93
C LEU A 81 9.63 -1.11 9.14
N ASP A 82 9.42 -0.46 10.29
CA ASP A 82 10.10 -0.85 11.54
C ASP A 82 9.44 -2.03 12.24
N SER A 83 8.18 -2.34 11.87
CA SER A 83 7.44 -3.47 12.41
C SER A 83 7.58 -4.71 11.54
N ALA A 84 7.38 -5.88 12.14
CA ALA A 84 7.41 -7.15 11.41
C ALA A 84 6.12 -7.32 10.61
N VAL A 85 6.22 -7.98 9.44
CA VAL A 85 5.05 -8.31 8.65
C VAL A 85 4.17 -9.31 9.41
N CYS A 86 2.86 -9.09 9.41
CA CYS A 86 1.89 -10.02 9.96
C CYS A 86 1.67 -11.18 9.00
N GLU A 87 1.12 -12.27 9.53
CA GLU A 87 0.81 -13.46 8.72
C GLU A 87 -0.69 -13.73 8.75
N THR A 88 -1.21 -14.23 7.64
CA THR A 88 -2.60 -14.64 7.50
C THR A 88 -2.65 -16.11 7.13
N ARG A 89 -3.59 -16.84 7.73
CA ARG A 89 -3.78 -18.26 7.44
C ARG A 89 -4.61 -18.43 6.17
N THR A 90 -4.09 -19.19 5.22
CA THR A 90 -4.81 -19.52 3.99
C THR A 90 -5.81 -20.66 4.23
N GLY A 91 -6.68 -20.91 3.24
CA GLY A 91 -7.70 -21.96 3.34
C GLY A 91 -7.14 -23.37 3.51
N ASP A 92 -5.88 -23.62 3.11
CA ASP A 92 -5.21 -24.92 3.30
C ASP A 92 -4.49 -25.04 4.64
N GLY A 93 -4.59 -24.01 5.50
CA GLY A 93 -3.96 -23.98 6.80
C GLY A 93 -2.53 -23.45 6.84
N THR A 94 -1.99 -23.02 5.70
CA THR A 94 -0.65 -22.43 5.61
C THR A 94 -0.67 -20.98 6.08
N TRP A 95 0.39 -20.53 6.78
CA TRP A 95 0.59 -19.15 7.16
C TRP A 95 1.46 -18.46 6.13
N VAL A 96 1.00 -17.33 5.60
CA VAL A 96 1.72 -16.54 4.59
C VAL A 96 1.83 -15.09 5.04
N PRO A 97 2.91 -14.37 4.65
CA PRO A 97 3.02 -12.95 4.95
C PRO A 97 1.87 -12.16 4.33
N ASP A 98 1.28 -11.25 5.11
CA ASP A 98 0.18 -10.41 4.67
C ASP A 98 0.67 -8.98 4.49
N TYR A 99 1.20 -8.69 3.32
CA TYR A 99 1.77 -7.36 3.01
C TYR A 99 0.70 -6.29 2.94
N ILE A 100 -0.50 -6.61 2.46
CA ILE A 100 -1.63 -5.68 2.41
C ILE A 100 -1.97 -5.21 3.81
N GLU A 101 -2.20 -6.16 4.73
CA GLU A 101 -2.55 -5.83 6.11
C GLU A 101 -1.42 -5.05 6.79
N HIS A 102 -0.17 -5.49 6.62
CA HIS A 102 0.97 -4.83 7.26
C HIS A 102 1.09 -3.37 6.84
N VAL A 103 1.04 -3.10 5.54
CA VAL A 103 1.24 -1.75 5.01
C VAL A 103 0.02 -0.86 5.27
N SER A 104 -1.19 -1.36 5.02
CA SER A 104 -2.42 -0.60 5.24
C SER A 104 -2.64 -0.28 6.72
N ASN A 105 -2.40 -1.24 7.59
CA ASN A 105 -2.50 -1.02 9.03
C ASN A 105 -1.47 -0.01 9.53
N TRP A 106 -0.23 -0.10 9.07
CA TRP A 106 0.81 0.86 9.43
C TRP A 106 0.40 2.29 9.03
N ALA A 107 -0.12 2.48 7.83
CA ALA A 107 -0.49 3.80 7.33
C ALA A 107 -1.67 4.43 8.08
N ALA A 108 -2.54 3.61 8.66
CA ALA A 108 -3.81 4.05 9.26
C ALA A 108 -3.83 4.01 10.79
N THR A 109 -2.78 3.48 11.43
CA THR A 109 -2.82 3.20 12.87
C THR A 109 -1.66 3.89 13.59
N PRO A 110 -1.89 4.52 14.76
CA PRO A 110 -0.78 5.07 15.56
C PRO A 110 0.23 3.98 15.94
N PRO A 111 1.54 4.25 15.78
CA PRO A 111 2.56 3.32 16.28
C PRO A 111 2.49 3.22 17.80
N ILE A 112 3.10 2.19 18.36
CA ILE A 112 3.17 1.99 19.82
C ILE A 112 3.79 3.23 20.46
N GLY A 113 3.09 3.81 21.43
CA GLY A 113 3.54 5.01 22.13
C GLY A 113 3.17 6.33 21.47
N ALA A 114 2.54 6.31 20.29
CA ALA A 114 2.04 7.50 19.61
C ALA A 114 0.53 7.62 19.73
N THR A 115 -0.01 8.84 19.55
CA THR A 115 -1.44 9.11 19.59
C THR A 115 -2.04 9.29 18.20
N GLU A 116 -1.19 9.49 17.19
CA GLU A 116 -1.62 9.75 15.82
C GLU A 116 -0.99 8.74 14.87
N PRO A 117 -1.69 8.37 13.78
CA PRO A 117 -1.08 7.57 12.71
C PRO A 117 0.03 8.37 12.00
N PRO A 118 0.85 7.71 11.16
CA PRO A 118 1.83 8.44 10.37
C PRO A 118 1.18 9.55 9.55
N THR A 119 1.85 10.68 9.42
CA THR A 119 1.40 11.76 8.55
C THR A 119 1.57 11.35 7.08
N GLU A 120 0.90 12.05 6.19
CA GLU A 120 1.08 11.81 4.74
C GLU A 120 2.53 11.99 4.34
N SER A 121 3.23 12.97 4.91
CA SER A 121 4.66 13.17 4.65
C SER A 121 5.50 11.98 5.10
N GLU A 122 5.18 11.38 6.23
CA GLU A 122 5.88 10.18 6.71
C GLU A 122 5.60 8.97 5.82
N VAL A 123 4.37 8.82 5.36
CA VAL A 123 4.00 7.75 4.41
C VAL A 123 4.76 7.93 3.09
N ILE A 124 4.77 9.13 2.54
CA ILE A 124 5.53 9.47 1.33
C ILE A 124 7.01 9.15 1.53
N GLY A 125 7.58 9.55 2.67
CA GLY A 125 8.99 9.29 2.98
C GLY A 125 9.32 7.81 2.99
N ARG A 126 8.47 6.96 3.55
CA ARG A 126 8.66 5.50 3.56
C ARG A 126 8.56 4.90 2.16
N ILE A 127 7.60 5.35 1.37
CA ILE A 127 7.46 4.88 -0.02
C ILE A 127 8.71 5.25 -0.82
N LEU A 128 9.21 6.47 -0.68
CA LEU A 128 10.43 6.90 -1.36
C LEU A 128 11.66 6.12 -0.88
N ARG A 129 11.72 5.78 0.41
CA ARG A 129 12.76 4.91 0.94
C ARG A 129 12.70 3.52 0.30
N ALA A 130 11.51 2.97 0.16
CA ALA A 130 11.31 1.69 -0.53
C ALA A 130 11.75 1.77 -1.99
N ALA A 131 11.41 2.86 -2.68
CA ALA A 131 11.83 3.08 -4.07
C ALA A 131 13.35 3.13 -4.20
N ASN A 132 14.01 3.88 -3.29
CA ASN A 132 15.46 4.00 -3.27
C ASN A 132 16.14 2.66 -2.99
N HIS A 133 15.60 1.90 -2.04
CA HIS A 133 16.10 0.56 -1.73
C HIS A 133 15.95 -0.38 -2.93
N ALA A 134 14.83 -0.32 -3.64
CA ALA A 134 14.59 -1.13 -4.83
C ALA A 134 15.59 -0.81 -5.95
N GLN A 135 15.93 0.46 -6.15
CA GLN A 135 16.94 0.86 -7.14
C GLN A 135 18.33 0.38 -6.76
N THR A 136 18.69 0.51 -5.50
CA THR A 136 20.03 0.17 -4.99
C THR A 136 20.31 -1.33 -5.01
N HIS A 137 19.29 -2.15 -4.78
CA HIS A 137 19.42 -3.61 -4.65
C HIS A 137 18.93 -4.36 -5.89
N ALA A 138 18.59 -3.65 -6.95
CA ALA A 138 18.23 -4.29 -8.22
C ALA A 138 19.48 -4.81 -8.91
N ALA A 139 19.40 -6.02 -9.38
CA ALA A 139 20.49 -6.66 -10.11
C ALA A 139 20.57 -6.14 -11.55
#